data_49112729ef90027b9db854c36b221f12
#
_entry.id   49112729ef90027b9db854c36b221f12
#
_cell.length_a   1.000
_cell.length_b   1.000
_cell.length_c   1.000
_cell.angle_alpha   90.00
_cell.angle_beta   90.00
_cell.angle_gamma   90.00
#
_symmetry.space_group_name_H-M   'P 1'
#
loop_
_entity.id
_entity.type
_entity.pdbx_description
1 polymer ?
#
loop_
_entity_poly.entity_id
_entity_poly.type
_entity_poly.pdbx_seq_one_letter_code
_entity_poly.pdbx_strand_id
1 'polypeptide(L)' 'MIDDASKESSGADQWDVTQYHEVKRGDTLSKIAEHYYGDGSLYMKIFEANRDILDDPDLIKVGQKLRIP' A
#
# COMPACT_ATOMS: atom_id res chain seq x y z
N MET A 1 24.65 4.04 -6.53
CA MET A 1 24.19 3.95 -6.76
C MET A 1 23.56 3.40 -7.07
N ILE A 2 23.34 3.28 -7.09
CA ILE A 2 22.75 2.85 -7.51
C ILE A 2 21.91 2.74 -7.60
N ASP A 3 21.69 2.90 -7.40
CA ASP A 3 20.90 2.75 -7.51
C ASP A 3 20.12 2.81 -7.96
N ASP A 4 20.24 3.23 -8.17
CA ASP A 4 19.48 3.32 -8.76
C ASP A 4 18.90 2.56 -9.40
N ALA A 5 19.25 2.30 -9.50
CA ALA A 5 18.81 1.51 -10.20
C ALA A 5 17.76 0.87 -9.89
N SER A 6 17.65 0.70 -9.36
CA SER A 6 16.79 0.07 -9.03
C SER A 6 15.63 0.47 -9.20
N LYS A 7 15.52 1.20 -9.38
CA LYS A 7 14.52 1.53 -9.56
C LYS A 7 13.91 1.11 -10.55
N GLU A 8 14.11 0.80 -11.08
CA GLU A 8 13.55 0.43 -11.95
C GLU A 8 12.90 -0.56 -11.90
N SER A 9 12.84 -0.94 -11.45
CA SER A 9 12.28 -1.84 -11.31
C SER A 9 11.17 -2.10 -11.23
N SER A 10 10.58 -2.41 -11.65
CA SER A 10 9.71 -3.13 -11.24
C SER A 10 8.41 -2.88 -11.73
N GLY A 11 7.57 -3.86 -11.80
CA GLY A 11 6.25 -3.74 -12.26
C GLY A 11 5.47 -2.80 -11.44
N ALA A 12 5.96 -2.57 -10.33
CA ALA A 12 5.33 -1.63 -9.45
C ALA A 12 5.70 -0.23 -9.79
N ASP A 13 6.32 -0.05 -10.90
CA ASP A 13 6.83 1.19 -11.29
C ASP A 13 5.87 2.29 -11.34
N GLN A 14 4.65 2.02 -11.66
CA GLN A 14 3.68 3.07 -11.76
C GLN A 14 3.30 3.64 -10.41
N TRP A 15 3.80 3.03 -9.35
CA TRP A 15 3.52 3.48 -7.99
C TRP A 15 4.82 3.77 -7.29
N ASP A 16 4.92 4.95 -6.69
CA ASP A 16 6.08 5.31 -5.87
C ASP A 16 5.94 4.65 -4.52
N VAL A 17 6.24 3.39 -4.45
CA VAL A 17 6.08 2.64 -3.21
C VAL A 17 7.23 2.98 -2.29
N THR A 18 6.93 3.56 -1.13
CA THR A 18 7.94 3.91 -0.16
C THR A 18 8.10 2.85 0.89
N GLN A 19 7.06 2.08 1.15
CA GLN A 19 7.15 1.05 2.18
C GLN A 19 5.99 0.08 2.04
N TYR A 20 6.06 -0.98 2.83
CA TYR A 20 5.01 -2.00 2.87
C TYR A 20 4.44 -2.02 4.28
N HIS A 21 3.16 -2.32 4.36
CA HIS A 21 2.50 -2.48 5.64
C HIS A 21 1.92 -3.88 5.73
N GLU A 22 2.22 -4.60 6.78
CA GLU A 22 1.61 -5.91 7.01
C GLU A 22 0.32 -5.70 7.77
N VAL A 23 -0.79 -6.17 7.21
CA VAL A 23 -2.11 -5.99 7.83
C VAL A 23 -2.16 -6.74 9.15
N LYS A 24 -2.65 -6.07 10.16
CA LYS A 24 -2.81 -6.63 11.48
C LYS A 24 -4.27 -6.66 11.84
N ARG A 25 -4.59 -7.44 12.86
CA ARG A 25 -5.95 -7.55 13.34
C ARG A 25 -6.47 -6.17 13.70
N GLY A 26 -7.66 -5.87 13.21
CA GLY A 26 -8.28 -4.58 13.47
C GLY A 26 -7.91 -3.47 12.50
N ASP A 27 -7.01 -3.75 11.56
CA ASP A 27 -6.64 -2.75 10.58
C ASP A 27 -7.75 -2.56 9.55
N THR A 28 -7.86 -1.32 9.07
CA THR A 28 -8.67 -1.02 7.89
C THR A 28 -7.82 -0.14 7.00
N LEU A 29 -8.15 -0.06 5.71
CA LEU A 29 -7.37 0.79 4.82
C LEU A 29 -7.43 2.25 5.27
N SER A 30 -8.56 2.67 5.80
CA SER A 30 -8.70 4.03 6.28
C SER A 30 -7.76 4.31 7.45
N LYS A 31 -7.67 3.37 8.39
CA LYS A 31 -6.76 3.53 9.52
C LYS A 31 -5.31 3.49 9.06
N ILE A 32 -5.01 2.64 8.08
CA ILE A 32 -3.66 2.56 7.55
C ILE A 32 -3.31 3.86 6.85
N ALA A 33 -4.23 4.41 6.06
CA ALA A 33 -3.99 5.67 5.39
C ALA A 33 -3.78 6.79 6.39
N GLU A 34 -4.55 6.77 7.47
CA GLU A 34 -4.37 7.78 8.49
C GLU A 34 -3.00 7.69 9.14
N HIS A 35 -2.54 6.47 9.35
CA HIS A 35 -1.23 6.25 9.97
C HIS A 35 -0.10 6.76 9.08
N TYR A 36 -0.15 6.46 7.79
CA TYR A 36 0.96 6.79 6.90
C TYR A 36 0.87 8.17 6.28
N TYR A 37 -0.34 8.68 6.08
CA TYR A 37 -0.54 9.95 5.41
C TYR A 37 -1.13 11.02 6.31
N GLY A 38 -1.60 10.62 7.49
CA GLY A 38 -2.29 11.56 8.37
C GLY A 38 -3.71 11.86 7.92
N ASP A 39 -4.25 11.08 7.00
CA ASP A 39 -5.57 11.36 6.43
C ASP A 39 -6.21 10.04 5.97
N GLY A 40 -7.19 9.58 6.73
CA GLY A 40 -7.85 8.32 6.41
C GLY A 40 -8.64 8.35 5.11
N SER A 41 -9.01 9.52 4.64
CA SER A 41 -9.77 9.61 3.40
C SER A 41 -8.91 9.26 2.19
N LEU A 42 -7.59 9.15 2.37
CA LEU A 42 -6.69 8.79 1.29
C LEU A 42 -6.55 7.27 1.13
N TYR A 43 -7.44 6.51 1.76
CA TYR A 43 -7.36 5.04 1.71
C TYR A 43 -7.41 4.50 0.27
N MET A 44 -8.04 5.23 -0.63
CA MET A 44 -8.11 4.77 -2.02
C MET A 44 -6.76 4.76 -2.69
N LYS A 45 -5.82 5.57 -2.24
CA LYS A 45 -4.46 5.52 -2.80
C LYS A 45 -3.85 4.14 -2.53
N ILE A 46 -4.08 3.62 -1.34
CA ILE A 46 -3.56 2.31 -0.98
C ILE A 46 -4.30 1.23 -1.76
N PHE A 47 -5.62 1.35 -1.86
CA PHE A 47 -6.40 0.36 -2.59
C PHE A 47 -5.96 0.29 -4.05
N GLU A 48 -5.81 1.44 -4.70
CA GLU A 48 -5.43 1.45 -6.11
C GLU A 48 -4.04 0.87 -6.32
N ALA A 49 -3.14 1.06 -5.39
CA ALA A 49 -1.79 0.53 -5.51
C ALA A 49 -1.75 -0.99 -5.27
N ASN A 50 -2.85 -1.58 -4.80
CA ASN A 50 -2.90 -3.00 -4.45
C ASN A 50 -4.06 -3.73 -5.13
N ARG A 51 -4.52 -3.22 -6.28
CA ARG A 51 -5.65 -3.84 -6.98
C ARG A 51 -5.38 -5.26 -7.40
N ASP A 52 -4.13 -5.63 -7.51
CA ASP A 52 -3.77 -6.99 -7.88
C ASP A 52 -4.04 -8.00 -6.77
N ILE A 53 -4.11 -7.53 -5.53
CA ILE A 53 -4.34 -8.43 -4.40
C ILE A 53 -5.60 -8.07 -3.60
N LEU A 54 -6.21 -6.93 -3.88
CA LEU A 54 -7.41 -6.51 -3.19
C LEU A 54 -8.54 -6.33 -4.18
N ASP A 55 -9.66 -6.99 -3.92
CA ASP A 55 -10.86 -6.82 -4.73
C ASP A 55 -11.75 -5.72 -4.19
N ASP A 56 -11.65 -5.46 -2.91
CA ASP A 56 -12.55 -4.55 -2.23
C ASP A 56 -11.77 -3.88 -1.11
N PRO A 57 -11.87 -2.55 -0.97
CA PRO A 57 -11.10 -1.87 0.07
C PRO A 57 -11.48 -2.31 1.49
N ASP A 58 -12.65 -2.91 1.66
CA ASP A 58 -13.06 -3.39 2.98
C ASP A 58 -12.66 -4.82 3.26
N LEU A 59 -12.05 -5.50 2.29
CA LEU A 59 -11.73 -6.92 2.43
C LEU A 59 -10.23 -7.15 2.46
N ILE A 60 -9.59 -6.63 3.50
CA ILE A 60 -8.18 -6.90 3.70
C ILE A 60 -8.04 -8.01 4.73
N LYS A 61 -6.94 -8.74 4.66
CA LYS A 61 -6.73 -9.91 5.53
C LYS A 61 -5.45 -9.75 6.32
N VAL A 62 -5.49 -10.21 7.55
CA VAL A 62 -4.31 -10.20 8.41
C VAL A 62 -3.18 -10.93 7.71
N GLY A 63 -2.01 -10.35 7.71
CA GLY A 63 -0.84 -10.94 7.12
C GLY A 63 -0.55 -10.48 5.71
N GLN A 64 -1.51 -9.82 5.04
CA GLN A 64 -1.24 -9.29 3.72
C GLN A 64 -0.22 -8.16 3.80
N LYS A 65 0.65 -8.09 2.79
CA LYS A 65 1.58 -6.97 2.72
C LYS A 65 1.10 -6.02 1.65
N LEU A 66 0.79 -4.81 2.07
CA LEU A 66 0.25 -3.78 1.20
C LEU A 66 1.34 -2.79 0.82
N ARG A 67 1.33 -2.37 -0.43
CA ARG A 67 2.24 -1.32 -0.88
C ARG A 67 1.69 0.02 -0.42
N ILE A 68 2.55 0.83 0.17
CA ILE A 68 2.16 2.15 0.63
C ILE A 68 2.89 3.16 -0.25
N PRO A 69 2.19 3.71 -1.22
CA PRO A 69 2.83 4.66 -2.15
C PRO A 69 3.17 5.99 -1.53
#